data_5eb70e4f9fd4604c08dff7099b612197
#
_entry.id   5eb70e4f9fd4604c08dff7099b612197
#
_cell.length_a   1.000
_cell.length_b   1.000
_cell.length_c   1.000
_cell.angle_alpha   90.00
_cell.angle_beta   90.00
_cell.angle_gamma   90.00
#
_symmetry.space_group_name_H-M   'P 1'
#
loop_
_entity.id
_entity.type
_entity.pdbx_description
1 polymer ?
#
loop_
_entity_poly.entity_id
_entity_poly.type
_entity_poly.pdbx_seq_one_letter_code
_entity_poly.pdbx_strand_id
1 'polypeptide(L)'
;KYVSECVEISYIYIENKIYDKALEILANCPDDDKYVMESKGIIYVKSENYNEASNIYYEMATNLNSKKLSQYAQNNKLMTSVLCKMVLHNITNIISFINDICGKFYNFRISQECNFIDALINGITKNDEKKFDDVVCQIISRKMLSDEIIELFNKIKKNLIMNVIDESFNTEEEL
;
A
#
# COMPACT_ATOMS: atom_id res chain seq x y z
N LYS A 1 -21.52 3.20 18.45
CA LYS A 1 -21.42 4.62 18.79
C LYS A 1 -20.01 4.98 19.26
N TYR A 2 -19.49 4.34 20.34
CA TYR A 2 -18.16 4.62 20.87
C TYR A 2 -17.03 4.45 19.81
N VAL A 3 -17.00 3.35 19.07
CA VAL A 3 -16.00 3.12 18.01
C VAL A 3 -16.06 4.20 16.92
N SER A 4 -17.26 4.59 16.50
CA SER A 4 -17.45 5.65 15.50
C SER A 4 -16.87 6.99 15.98
N GLU A 5 -17.10 7.34 17.23
CA GLU A 5 -16.55 8.55 17.85
C GLU A 5 -15.00 8.52 17.90
N CYS A 6 -14.42 7.38 18.31
CA CYS A 6 -12.96 7.20 18.31
C CYS A 6 -12.35 7.32 16.90
N VAL A 7 -12.99 6.72 15.91
CA VAL A 7 -12.57 6.83 14.51
C VAL A 7 -12.64 8.27 14.02
N GLU A 8 -13.73 9.00 14.27
CA GLU A 8 -13.87 10.41 13.90
C GLU A 8 -12.78 11.29 14.55
N ILE A 9 -12.52 11.09 15.84
CA ILE A 9 -11.48 11.82 16.55
C ILE A 9 -10.09 11.46 15.98
N SER A 10 -9.85 10.20 15.65
CA SER A 10 -8.58 9.80 15.05
C SER A 10 -8.31 10.51 13.73
N TYR A 11 -9.33 10.72 12.88
CA TYR A 11 -9.18 11.48 11.63
C TYR A 11 -8.78 12.95 11.88
N ILE A 12 -9.30 13.60 12.92
CA ILE A 12 -8.88 14.97 13.30
C ILE A 12 -7.38 14.98 13.64
N TYR A 13 -6.89 13.98 14.37
CA TYR A 13 -5.45 13.86 14.68
C TYR A 13 -4.61 13.54 13.44
N ILE A 14 -5.12 12.70 12.53
CA ILE A 14 -4.45 12.40 11.24
C ILE A 14 -4.27 13.66 10.41
N GLU A 15 -5.30 14.48 10.26
CA GLU A 15 -5.25 15.75 9.53
C GLU A 15 -4.23 16.73 10.13
N ASN A 16 -4.08 16.72 11.45
CA ASN A 16 -3.09 17.53 12.17
C ASN A 16 -1.71 16.84 12.26
N LYS A 17 -1.51 15.68 11.65
CA LYS A 17 -0.26 14.90 11.67
C LYS A 17 0.18 14.45 13.07
N ILE A 18 -0.75 14.28 14.00
CA ILE A 18 -0.52 13.85 15.38
C ILE A 18 -0.81 12.33 15.47
N TYR A 19 0.00 11.53 14.79
CA TYR A 19 -0.25 10.11 14.57
C TYR A 19 -0.26 9.27 15.84
N ASP A 20 0.62 9.57 16.81
CA ASP A 20 0.69 8.84 18.08
C ASP A 20 -0.62 8.94 18.87
N LYS A 21 -1.23 10.15 18.94
CA LYS A 21 -2.53 10.33 19.60
C LYS A 21 -3.66 9.66 18.84
N ALA A 22 -3.61 9.65 17.51
CA ALA A 22 -4.60 8.94 16.71
C ALA A 22 -4.57 7.43 17.01
N LEU A 23 -3.38 6.82 17.12
CA LEU A 23 -3.21 5.41 17.49
C LEU A 23 -3.65 5.15 18.94
N GLU A 24 -3.32 6.04 19.89
CA GLU A 24 -3.73 5.91 21.28
C GLU A 24 -5.25 5.87 21.47
N ILE A 25 -5.99 6.70 20.75
CA ILE A 25 -7.46 6.69 20.77
C ILE A 25 -8.00 5.38 20.20
N LEU A 26 -7.44 4.91 19.07
CA LEU A 26 -7.86 3.67 18.44
C LEU A 26 -7.49 2.42 19.23
N ALA A 27 -6.47 2.49 20.11
CA ALA A 27 -6.08 1.38 20.99
C ALA A 27 -7.16 0.98 22.01
N ASN A 28 -8.13 1.87 22.27
CA ASN A 28 -9.26 1.58 23.14
C ASN A 28 -10.46 0.92 22.42
N CYS A 29 -10.34 0.68 21.11
CA CYS A 29 -11.37 0.06 20.28
C CYS A 29 -11.01 -1.40 19.96
N PRO A 30 -11.99 -2.25 19.59
CA PRO A 30 -11.70 -3.60 19.13
C PRO A 30 -10.75 -3.60 17.93
N ASP A 31 -9.69 -4.40 17.99
CA ASP A 31 -8.67 -4.44 16.95
C ASP A 31 -9.18 -5.03 15.61
N ASP A 32 -10.21 -5.87 15.67
CA ASP A 32 -10.86 -6.50 14.50
C ASP A 32 -11.97 -5.64 13.87
N ASP A 33 -12.24 -4.45 14.42
CA ASP A 33 -13.23 -3.55 13.82
C ASP A 33 -12.67 -2.97 12.51
N LYS A 34 -13.48 -3.08 11.45
CA LYS A 34 -13.10 -2.68 10.10
C LYS A 34 -12.64 -1.23 10.01
N TYR A 35 -13.32 -0.32 10.67
CA TYR A 35 -13.03 1.11 10.58
C TYR A 35 -11.79 1.47 11.40
N VAL A 36 -11.58 0.77 12.52
CA VAL A 36 -10.36 0.89 13.32
C VAL A 36 -9.14 0.44 12.53
N MET A 37 -9.23 -0.74 11.90
CA MET A 37 -8.14 -1.26 11.05
C MET A 37 -7.84 -0.32 9.87
N GLU A 38 -8.89 0.19 9.19
CA GLU A 38 -8.73 1.15 8.10
C GLU A 38 -8.00 2.42 8.56
N SER A 39 -8.42 3.01 9.69
CA SER A 39 -7.79 4.21 10.25
C SER A 39 -6.33 3.95 10.65
N LYS A 40 -6.03 2.81 11.27
CA LYS A 40 -4.65 2.40 11.58
C LYS A 40 -3.80 2.28 10.31
N GLY A 41 -4.35 1.68 9.25
CA GLY A 41 -3.68 1.57 7.95
C GLY A 41 -3.30 2.93 7.37
N ILE A 42 -4.24 3.88 7.38
CA ILE A 42 -4.03 5.25 6.93
C ILE A 42 -2.95 5.95 7.77
N ILE A 43 -3.01 5.81 9.10
CA ILE A 43 -2.02 6.39 10.02
C ILE A 43 -0.62 5.86 9.68
N TYR A 44 -0.46 4.55 9.49
CA TYR A 44 0.83 3.94 9.20
C TYR A 44 1.39 4.37 7.84
N VAL A 45 0.55 4.55 6.81
CA VAL A 45 1.01 5.12 5.52
C VAL A 45 1.49 6.55 5.70
N LYS A 46 0.69 7.40 6.38
CA LYS A 46 1.00 8.83 6.56
C LYS A 46 2.17 9.08 7.51
N SER A 47 2.42 8.19 8.46
CA SER A 47 3.60 8.22 9.34
C SER A 47 4.83 7.51 8.74
N GLU A 48 4.76 7.10 7.48
CA GLU A 48 5.82 6.39 6.76
C GLU A 48 6.20 5.02 7.38
N ASN A 49 5.32 4.44 8.17
CA ASN A 49 5.51 3.13 8.78
C ASN A 49 4.95 2.03 7.87
N TYR A 50 5.55 1.87 6.69
CA TYR A 50 5.02 1.04 5.60
C TYR A 50 5.00 -0.46 5.91
N ASN A 51 5.84 -0.97 6.82
CA ASN A 51 5.76 -2.37 7.24
C ASN A 51 4.47 -2.65 7.98
N GLU A 52 4.13 -1.82 8.97
CA GLU A 52 2.89 -1.95 9.73
C GLU A 52 1.66 -1.69 8.84
N ALA A 53 1.76 -0.71 7.94
CA ALA A 53 0.71 -0.47 6.95
C ALA A 53 0.47 -1.72 6.08
N SER A 54 1.53 -2.35 5.56
CA SER A 54 1.40 -3.57 4.78
C SER A 54 0.75 -4.69 5.57
N ASN A 55 1.17 -4.89 6.82
CA ASN A 55 0.65 -5.94 7.68
C ASN A 55 -0.85 -5.77 7.95
N ILE A 56 -1.29 -4.56 8.28
CA ILE A 56 -2.70 -4.31 8.59
C ILE A 56 -3.60 -4.46 7.35
N TYR A 57 -3.17 -3.99 6.17
CA TYR A 57 -3.92 -4.20 4.93
C TYR A 57 -3.98 -5.67 4.52
N TYR A 58 -2.91 -6.43 4.74
CA TYR A 58 -2.91 -7.87 4.54
C TYR A 58 -3.86 -8.58 5.51
N GLU A 59 -3.83 -8.21 6.79
CA GLU A 59 -4.73 -8.74 7.81
C GLU A 59 -6.20 -8.42 7.49
N MET A 60 -6.50 -7.20 7.07
CA MET A 60 -7.84 -6.84 6.59
C MET A 60 -8.31 -7.76 5.46
N ALA A 61 -7.43 -8.06 4.50
CA ALA A 61 -7.76 -8.94 3.38
C ALA A 61 -8.00 -10.39 3.83
N THR A 62 -7.32 -10.87 4.88
CA THR A 62 -7.46 -12.23 5.41
C THR A 62 -8.66 -12.40 6.33
N ASN A 63 -8.91 -11.46 7.23
CA ASN A 63 -9.99 -11.51 8.21
C ASN A 63 -11.38 -11.36 7.55
N LEU A 64 -11.41 -10.71 6.41
CA LEU A 64 -12.62 -10.47 5.64
C LEU A 64 -13.07 -11.67 4.80
N ASN A 65 -12.32 -12.77 4.78
CA ASN A 65 -12.79 -14.08 4.30
C ASN A 65 -14.00 -14.62 5.09
N SER A 66 -14.26 -14.09 6.26
CA SER A 66 -15.43 -14.43 7.06
C SER A 66 -16.67 -13.60 6.69
N LYS A 67 -17.19 -13.75 5.49
CA LYS A 67 -18.60 -13.50 5.11
C LYS A 67 -19.06 -12.14 4.56
N LYS A 68 -18.31 -11.05 4.46
CA LYS A 68 -18.90 -9.74 4.08
C LYS A 68 -18.13 -8.83 3.13
N LEU A 69 -16.95 -9.17 2.67
CA LEU A 69 -16.31 -8.35 1.66
C LEU A 69 -16.52 -8.89 0.25
N SER A 70 -16.79 -7.95 -0.66
CA SER A 70 -16.70 -8.27 -2.07
C SER A 70 -15.25 -8.65 -2.42
N GLN A 71 -15.09 -9.59 -3.33
CA GLN A 71 -13.77 -9.97 -3.88
C GLN A 71 -12.94 -8.75 -4.30
N TYR A 72 -13.61 -7.74 -4.83
CA TYR A 72 -13.01 -6.46 -5.19
C TYR A 72 -12.35 -5.74 -3.99
N ALA A 73 -13.04 -5.67 -2.85
CA ALA A 73 -12.47 -5.02 -1.67
C ALA A 73 -11.28 -5.79 -1.10
N GLN A 74 -11.33 -7.14 -1.10
CA GLN A 74 -10.20 -7.99 -0.72
C GLN A 74 -8.99 -7.74 -1.62
N ASN A 75 -9.18 -7.77 -2.95
CA ASN A 75 -8.09 -7.52 -3.91
C ASN A 75 -7.48 -6.12 -3.74
N ASN A 76 -8.28 -5.09 -3.45
CA ASN A 76 -7.76 -3.75 -3.18
C ASN A 76 -6.88 -3.72 -1.92
N LYS A 77 -7.27 -4.42 -0.84
CA LYS A 77 -6.45 -4.48 0.38
C LYS A 77 -5.13 -5.22 0.14
N LEU A 78 -5.15 -6.32 -0.61
CA LEU A 78 -3.94 -7.03 -1.01
C LEU A 78 -3.03 -6.16 -1.88
N MET A 79 -3.59 -5.45 -2.87
CA MET A 79 -2.83 -4.49 -3.68
C MET A 79 -2.18 -3.41 -2.81
N THR A 80 -2.92 -2.80 -1.89
CA THR A 80 -2.39 -1.76 -1.00
C THR A 80 -1.26 -2.30 -0.11
N SER A 81 -1.41 -3.52 0.42
CA SER A 81 -0.35 -4.20 1.17
C SER A 81 0.94 -4.35 0.35
N VAL A 82 0.82 -4.77 -0.92
CA VAL A 82 1.98 -4.88 -1.83
C VAL A 82 2.60 -3.51 -2.12
N LEU A 83 1.79 -2.48 -2.39
CA LEU A 83 2.30 -1.12 -2.64
C LEU A 83 3.11 -0.59 -1.44
N CYS A 84 2.67 -0.85 -0.19
CA CYS A 84 3.45 -0.51 1.00
C CYS A 84 4.83 -1.21 1.01
N LYS A 85 4.89 -2.49 0.64
CA LYS A 85 6.16 -3.22 0.52
C LYS A 85 7.05 -2.68 -0.61
N MET A 86 6.45 -2.22 -1.72
CA MET A 86 7.20 -1.64 -2.84
C MET A 86 7.94 -0.36 -2.47
N VAL A 87 7.49 0.37 -1.44
CA VAL A 87 8.21 1.55 -0.93
C VAL A 87 9.51 1.17 -0.21
N LEU A 88 9.56 0.00 0.44
CA LEU A 88 10.61 -0.38 1.38
C LEU A 88 11.65 -1.36 0.84
N HIS A 89 11.26 -2.20 -0.12
CA HIS A 89 12.03 -3.39 -0.46
C HIS A 89 12.52 -3.38 -1.90
N ASN A 90 13.62 -4.13 -2.12
CA ASN A 90 14.09 -4.41 -3.47
C ASN A 90 13.11 -5.34 -4.20
N ILE A 91 13.21 -5.35 -5.52
CA ILE A 91 12.30 -6.09 -6.42
C ILE A 91 12.22 -7.58 -6.09
N THR A 92 13.33 -8.21 -5.72
CA THR A 92 13.35 -9.66 -5.39
C THR A 92 12.45 -9.99 -4.22
N ASN A 93 12.50 -9.18 -3.14
CA ASN A 93 11.67 -9.38 -1.96
C ASN A 93 10.19 -9.11 -2.27
N ILE A 94 9.91 -8.13 -3.13
CA ILE A 94 8.55 -7.80 -3.56
C ILE A 94 7.96 -8.96 -4.37
N ILE A 95 8.70 -9.52 -5.33
CA ILE A 95 8.25 -10.65 -6.14
C ILE A 95 7.96 -11.88 -5.25
N SER A 96 8.83 -12.16 -4.27
CA SER A 96 8.59 -13.25 -3.31
C SER A 96 7.29 -13.03 -2.53
N PHE A 97 7.05 -11.83 -2.03
CA PHE A 97 5.83 -11.49 -1.29
C PHE A 97 4.57 -11.62 -2.16
N ILE A 98 4.62 -11.18 -3.42
CA ILE A 98 3.50 -11.32 -4.36
C ILE A 98 3.22 -12.80 -4.64
N ASN A 99 4.25 -13.60 -4.84
CA ASN A 99 4.08 -15.04 -5.08
C ASN A 99 3.41 -15.73 -3.88
N ASP A 100 3.76 -15.36 -2.64
CA ASP A 100 3.12 -15.85 -1.43
C ASP A 100 1.63 -15.47 -1.36
N ILE A 101 1.30 -14.22 -1.72
CA ILE A 101 -0.10 -13.76 -1.82
C ILE A 101 -0.85 -14.53 -2.89
N CYS A 102 -0.30 -14.63 -4.11
CA CYS A 102 -0.90 -15.33 -5.23
C CYS A 102 -1.09 -16.82 -4.97
N GLY A 103 -0.22 -17.43 -4.17
CA GLY A 103 -0.33 -18.82 -3.74
C GLY A 103 -1.51 -19.04 -2.76
N LYS A 104 -1.82 -18.04 -1.92
CA LYS A 104 -2.91 -18.09 -0.93
C LYS A 104 -4.25 -17.60 -1.47
N PHE A 105 -4.24 -16.62 -2.38
CA PHE A 105 -5.43 -15.92 -2.89
C PHE A 105 -5.55 -16.09 -4.41
N TYR A 106 -6.14 -17.20 -4.84
CA TYR A 106 -6.30 -17.48 -6.28
C TYR A 106 -7.04 -16.36 -7.03
N ASN A 107 -8.09 -15.81 -6.44
CA ASN A 107 -8.86 -14.72 -7.07
C ASN A 107 -8.05 -13.43 -7.21
N PHE A 108 -7.10 -13.16 -6.31
CA PHE A 108 -6.17 -12.06 -6.46
C PHE A 108 -5.19 -12.30 -7.63
N ARG A 109 -4.66 -13.50 -7.74
CA ARG A 109 -3.72 -13.87 -8.81
C ARG A 109 -4.26 -13.58 -10.22
N ILE A 110 -5.57 -13.78 -10.44
CA ILE A 110 -6.22 -13.54 -11.74
C ILE A 110 -6.90 -12.18 -11.83
N SER A 111 -6.71 -11.32 -10.83
CA SER A 111 -7.36 -10.02 -10.74
C SER A 111 -6.66 -8.94 -11.55
N GLN A 112 -7.40 -7.86 -11.81
CA GLN A 112 -6.85 -6.66 -12.42
C GLN A 112 -5.81 -5.97 -11.50
N GLU A 113 -6.01 -6.05 -10.19
CA GLU A 113 -5.10 -5.52 -9.18
C GLU A 113 -3.72 -6.17 -9.27
N CYS A 114 -3.66 -7.50 -9.41
CA CYS A 114 -2.41 -8.23 -9.62
C CYS A 114 -1.73 -7.83 -10.92
N ASN A 115 -2.49 -7.73 -12.02
CA ASN A 115 -1.95 -7.28 -13.31
C ASN A 115 -1.37 -5.85 -13.24
N PHE A 116 -1.97 -4.95 -12.46
CA PHE A 116 -1.42 -3.61 -12.24
C PHE A 116 -0.09 -3.65 -11.50
N ILE A 117 0.03 -4.48 -10.46
CA ILE A 117 1.29 -4.66 -9.73
C ILE A 117 2.38 -5.18 -10.66
N ASP A 118 2.09 -6.19 -11.47
CA ASP A 118 3.05 -6.74 -12.43
C ASP A 118 3.51 -5.68 -13.45
N ALA A 119 2.60 -4.82 -13.90
CA ALA A 119 2.91 -3.75 -14.82
C ALA A 119 3.78 -2.65 -14.16
N LEU A 120 3.52 -2.31 -12.89
CA LEU A 120 4.35 -1.39 -12.11
C LEU A 120 5.76 -1.94 -11.91
N ILE A 121 5.90 -3.21 -11.53
CA ILE A 121 7.19 -3.89 -11.37
C ILE A 121 7.98 -3.88 -12.68
N ASN A 122 7.31 -4.13 -13.80
CA ASN A 122 7.92 -4.06 -15.12
C ASN A 122 8.45 -2.66 -15.45
N GLY A 123 7.70 -1.60 -15.11
CA GLY A 123 8.16 -0.21 -15.24
C GLY A 123 9.41 0.05 -14.41
N ILE A 124 9.38 -0.36 -13.13
CA ILE A 124 10.50 -0.20 -12.20
C ILE A 124 11.74 -0.96 -12.67
N THR A 125 11.60 -2.24 -13.02
CA THR A 125 12.73 -3.10 -13.42
C THR A 125 13.42 -2.60 -14.70
N LYS A 126 12.69 -1.92 -15.57
CA LYS A 126 13.23 -1.35 -16.83
C LYS A 126 13.63 0.12 -16.71
N ASN A 127 13.54 0.70 -15.53
CA ASN A 127 13.72 2.14 -15.31
C ASN A 127 12.87 3.00 -16.27
N ASP A 128 11.67 2.51 -16.61
CA ASP A 128 10.75 3.16 -17.55
C ASP A 128 9.71 3.98 -16.76
N GLU A 129 10.09 5.20 -16.41
CA GLU A 129 9.26 6.14 -15.66
C GLU A 129 7.94 6.44 -16.38
N LYS A 130 7.98 6.59 -17.71
CA LYS A 130 6.77 6.83 -18.50
C LYS A 130 5.80 5.68 -18.40
N LYS A 131 6.28 4.44 -18.50
CA LYS A 131 5.46 3.25 -18.37
C LYS A 131 4.86 3.14 -16.97
N PHE A 132 5.63 3.48 -15.93
CA PHE A 132 5.13 3.54 -14.56
C PHE A 132 3.96 4.54 -14.45
N ASP A 133 4.13 5.77 -14.95
CA ASP A 133 3.10 6.80 -14.92
C ASP A 133 1.85 6.41 -15.72
N ASP A 134 2.01 5.79 -16.88
CA ASP A 134 0.89 5.31 -17.71
C ASP A 134 0.06 4.26 -16.93
N VAL A 135 0.70 3.36 -16.20
CA VAL A 135 0.02 2.36 -15.35
C VAL A 135 -0.70 3.03 -14.18
N VAL A 136 -0.06 3.97 -13.49
CA VAL A 136 -0.68 4.73 -12.39
C VAL A 136 -1.90 5.50 -12.89
N CYS A 137 -1.80 6.17 -14.04
CA CYS A 137 -2.93 6.86 -14.66
C CYS A 137 -4.09 5.91 -14.99
N GLN A 138 -3.80 4.70 -15.47
CA GLN A 138 -4.83 3.68 -15.73
C GLN A 138 -5.52 3.24 -14.44
N ILE A 139 -4.78 3.06 -13.35
CA ILE A 139 -5.34 2.69 -12.04
C ILE A 139 -6.26 3.82 -11.54
N ILE A 140 -5.78 5.06 -11.55
CA ILE A 140 -6.53 6.24 -11.11
C ILE A 140 -7.82 6.42 -11.92
N SER A 141 -7.76 6.26 -13.25
CA SER A 141 -8.93 6.44 -14.13
C SER A 141 -10.02 5.37 -13.93
N ARG A 142 -9.66 4.19 -13.42
CA ARG A 142 -10.59 3.06 -13.26
C ARG A 142 -11.10 2.87 -11.83
N LYS A 143 -10.46 3.50 -10.87
CA LYS A 143 -10.74 3.34 -9.44
C LYS A 143 -10.82 4.70 -8.76
N MET A 144 -11.76 4.83 -7.85
CA MET A 144 -11.66 5.89 -6.84
C MET A 144 -10.61 5.44 -5.82
N LEU A 145 -9.43 6.05 -5.91
CA LEU A 145 -8.34 5.81 -4.98
C LEU A 145 -8.42 6.77 -3.81
N SER A 146 -8.11 6.27 -2.64
CA SER A 146 -7.90 7.10 -1.46
C SER A 146 -6.54 7.82 -1.53
N ASP A 147 -6.43 8.93 -0.81
CA ASP A 147 -5.24 9.78 -0.84
C ASP A 147 -3.97 9.02 -0.43
N GLU A 148 -4.05 8.09 0.52
CA GLU A 148 -2.93 7.28 0.96
C GLU A 148 -2.39 6.36 -0.14
N ILE A 149 -3.23 5.86 -1.05
CA ILE A 149 -2.77 5.05 -2.19
C ILE A 149 -2.04 5.92 -3.21
N ILE A 150 -2.54 7.12 -3.47
CA ILE A 150 -1.86 8.10 -4.34
C ILE A 150 -0.49 8.46 -3.76
N GLU A 151 -0.41 8.64 -2.45
CA GLU A 151 0.82 8.92 -1.72
C GLU A 151 1.85 7.77 -1.87
N LEU A 152 1.40 6.51 -1.80
CA LEU A 152 2.26 5.35 -2.05
C LEU A 152 2.85 5.34 -3.46
N PHE A 153 2.07 5.63 -4.50
CA PHE A 153 2.60 5.72 -5.88
C PHE A 153 3.67 6.81 -6.00
N ASN A 154 3.44 7.98 -5.42
CA ASN A 154 4.40 9.08 -5.44
C ASN A 154 5.70 8.69 -4.73
N LYS A 155 5.62 7.97 -3.62
CA LYS A 155 6.78 7.51 -2.86
C LYS A 155 7.57 6.44 -3.61
N ILE A 156 6.88 5.46 -4.22
CA ILE A 156 7.49 4.43 -5.07
C ILE A 156 8.22 5.08 -6.24
N LYS A 157 7.58 6.04 -6.93
CA LYS A 157 8.18 6.76 -8.04
C LYS A 157 9.44 7.53 -7.63
N LYS A 158 9.40 8.21 -6.48
CA LYS A 158 10.56 8.94 -5.95
C LYS A 158 11.74 8.01 -5.71
N ASN A 159 11.50 6.83 -5.14
CA ASN A 159 12.55 5.84 -4.89
C ASN A 159 13.12 5.28 -6.20
N LEU A 160 12.30 5.12 -7.23
CA LEU A 160 12.73 4.73 -8.58
C LEU A 160 13.74 5.73 -9.14
N ILE A 161 13.43 7.03 -9.09
CA ILE A 161 14.28 8.10 -9.61
C ILE A 161 15.61 8.17 -8.82
N MET A 162 15.59 8.02 -7.50
CA MET A 162 16.80 8.07 -6.67
C MET A 162 17.75 6.92 -6.99
N ASN A 163 17.25 5.70 -7.22
CA ASN A 163 18.08 4.56 -7.58
C ASN A 163 18.81 4.76 -8.93
N VAL A 164 18.18 5.41 -9.90
CA VAL A 164 18.79 5.73 -11.20
C VAL A 164 19.95 6.72 -11.03
N ILE A 165 19.84 7.69 -10.13
CA ILE A 165 20.87 8.68 -9.86
C ILE A 165 22.08 8.00 -9.21
N ASP A 166 21.90 7.15 -8.21
CA ASP A 166 22.98 6.45 -7.51
C ASP A 166 23.76 5.49 -8.44
N GLU A 167 23.07 4.81 -9.36
CA GLU A 167 23.71 3.97 -10.36
C GLU A 167 24.55 4.80 -11.37
N SER A 168 24.11 6.00 -11.72
CA SER A 168 24.84 6.86 -12.65
C SER A 168 26.12 7.44 -12.05
N PHE A 169 26.16 7.74 -10.75
CA PHE A 169 27.35 8.23 -10.06
C PHE A 169 28.41 7.14 -9.86
N ASN A 170 28.00 5.89 -9.60
CA ASN A 170 28.94 4.78 -9.41
C ASN A 170 29.63 4.34 -10.71
N THR A 171 29.09 4.63 -11.88
CA THR A 171 29.68 4.31 -13.19
C THR A 171 30.71 5.35 -13.65
N GLU A 172 30.73 6.53 -13.07
CA GLU A 172 31.73 7.58 -13.40
C GLU A 172 33.02 7.47 -12.57
N GLU A 173 33.05 6.73 -11.47
CA GLU A 173 34.25 6.52 -10.65
C GLU A 173 35.14 5.33 -11.11
N GLU A 174 34.70 4.53 -12.09
CA GLU A 174 35.45 3.39 -12.64
C GLU A 174 36.15 3.67 -14.00
N LEU A 175 36.23 4.92 -14.45
CA LEU A 175 36.94 5.35 -15.66
C LEU A 175 38.11 6.26 -15.34
#